data_f8f031aade836b7fb23838811af5b918
#
_entry.id   f8f031aade836b7fb23838811af5b918
#
_cell.length_a   1.000
_cell.length_b   1.000
_cell.length_c   1.000
_cell.angle_alpha   90.00
_cell.angle_beta   90.00
_cell.angle_gamma   90.00
#
_symmetry.space_group_name_H-M   'P 1'
#
loop_
_entity.id
_entity.type
_entity.pdbx_description
1 polymer ?
#
loop_
_entity_poly.entity_id
_entity_poly.type
_entity_poly.pdbx_seq_one_letter_code
_entity_poly.pdbx_strand_id
1 'polypeptide(L)'
;EAFIHATCAAVKAINPDLRVNTYGHIGDGNIHHNILPPQGVTKAAFLKAEPDAAERIRMVINDATVEFGGSISAEHGIGRLKTQDLEAYVSPVKRRAFKAIKSALDPNNIMNPGAVLR
;
A
#
# COMPACT_ATOMS: atom_id res chain seq x y z
N GLU A 1 10.27 -14.99 2.25
CA GLU A 1 10.57 -15.44 0.87
C GLU A 1 9.28 -15.66 0.08
N ALA A 2 8.31 -16.45 0.59
CA ALA A 2 7.04 -16.74 -0.08
C ALA A 2 6.26 -15.47 -0.49
N PHE A 3 6.16 -14.47 0.39
CA PHE A 3 5.54 -13.18 0.12
C PHE A 3 6.18 -12.46 -1.08
N ILE A 4 7.52 -12.42 -1.14
CA ILE A 4 8.25 -11.78 -2.24
C ILE A 4 7.95 -12.47 -3.56
N HIS A 5 7.94 -13.80 -3.58
CA HIS A 5 7.60 -14.57 -4.78
C HIS A 5 6.15 -14.31 -5.23
N ALA A 6 5.20 -14.32 -4.29
CA ALA A 6 3.79 -14.06 -4.59
C ALA A 6 3.57 -12.65 -5.16
N THR A 7 4.15 -11.63 -4.54
CA THR A 7 4.03 -10.23 -5.01
C THR A 7 4.74 -10.00 -6.33
N CYS A 8 5.92 -10.60 -6.55
CA CYS A 8 6.60 -10.55 -7.84
C CYS A 8 5.74 -11.19 -8.95
N ALA A 9 5.15 -12.35 -8.69
CA ALA A 9 4.26 -13.01 -9.65
C ALA A 9 3.02 -12.17 -9.96
N ALA A 10 2.37 -11.60 -8.94
CA ALA A 10 1.20 -10.73 -9.11
C ALA A 10 1.52 -9.47 -9.93
N VAL A 11 2.67 -8.81 -9.66
CA VAL A 11 3.11 -7.65 -10.43
C VAL A 11 3.42 -8.01 -11.89
N LYS A 12 4.10 -9.14 -12.10
CA LYS A 12 4.41 -9.64 -13.46
C LYS A 12 3.17 -10.06 -14.24
N ALA A 13 2.11 -10.46 -13.58
CA ALA A 13 0.82 -10.75 -14.23
C ALA A 13 0.13 -9.46 -14.75
N ILE A 14 0.41 -8.29 -14.18
CA ILE A 14 -0.07 -7.01 -14.70
C ILE A 14 0.70 -6.64 -15.97
N ASN A 15 2.02 -6.69 -15.91
CA ASN A 15 2.90 -6.43 -17.04
C ASN A 15 4.24 -7.18 -16.80
N PRO A 16 4.59 -8.16 -17.65
CA PRO A 16 5.77 -9.00 -17.46
C PRO A 16 7.10 -8.25 -17.55
N ASP A 17 7.12 -7.09 -18.19
CA ASP A 17 8.31 -6.27 -18.38
C ASP A 17 8.59 -5.33 -17.21
N LEU A 18 7.68 -5.21 -16.23
CA LEU A 18 7.92 -4.46 -14.99
C LEU A 18 9.12 -5.05 -14.25
N ARG A 19 9.98 -4.18 -13.73
CA ARG A 19 11.15 -4.58 -12.96
C ARG A 19 10.85 -4.43 -11.49
N VAL A 20 11.12 -5.48 -10.73
CA VAL A 20 10.90 -5.51 -9.27
C VAL A 20 12.25 -5.49 -8.57
N ASN A 21 12.42 -4.54 -7.65
CA ASN A 21 13.58 -4.47 -6.76
C ASN A 21 13.09 -4.51 -5.31
N THR A 22 13.40 -5.61 -4.63
CA THR A 22 12.95 -5.87 -3.27
C THR A 22 14.15 -5.85 -2.31
N TYR A 23 14.04 -5.08 -1.24
CA TYR A 23 15.00 -5.03 -0.15
C TYR A 23 14.25 -4.67 1.15
N GLY A 24 14.93 -4.63 2.28
CA GLY A 24 14.27 -4.22 3.52
C GLY A 24 14.96 -4.73 4.78
N HIS A 25 14.22 -4.72 5.86
CA HIS A 25 14.69 -5.07 7.20
C HIS A 25 14.27 -6.51 7.50
N ILE A 26 15.15 -7.45 7.20
CA ILE A 26 14.84 -8.88 7.25
C ILE A 26 14.46 -9.35 8.66
N GLY A 27 15.01 -8.72 9.70
CA GLY A 27 14.71 -9.04 11.09
C GLY A 27 13.27 -8.70 11.51
N ASP A 28 12.70 -7.66 10.90
CA ASP A 28 11.35 -7.18 11.20
C ASP A 28 10.30 -7.68 10.19
N GLY A 29 10.75 -8.38 9.13
CA GLY A 29 9.88 -8.75 8.02
C GLY A 29 9.36 -7.55 7.22
N ASN A 30 9.98 -6.37 7.37
CA ASN A 30 9.59 -5.16 6.68
C ASN A 30 10.27 -5.08 5.31
N ILE A 31 9.47 -4.99 4.26
CA ILE A 31 9.93 -5.10 2.87
C ILE A 31 9.60 -3.83 2.09
N HIS A 32 10.63 -3.23 1.51
CA HIS A 32 10.51 -2.22 0.46
C HIS A 32 10.39 -2.93 -0.89
N HIS A 33 9.28 -2.73 -1.57
CA HIS A 33 8.99 -3.39 -2.83
C HIS A 33 8.88 -2.34 -3.94
N ASN A 34 10.01 -2.02 -4.57
CA ASN A 34 10.07 -1.00 -5.60
C ASN A 34 9.73 -1.59 -6.96
N ILE A 35 8.66 -1.08 -7.57
CA ILE A 35 8.24 -1.46 -8.91
C ILE A 35 8.69 -0.38 -9.89
N LEU A 36 9.46 -0.78 -10.86
CA LEU A 36 10.05 0.09 -11.87
C LEU A 36 9.45 -0.23 -13.24
N PRO A 37 9.32 0.78 -14.12
CA PRO A 37 8.85 0.56 -15.49
C PRO A 37 9.79 -0.39 -16.26
N PRO A 38 9.37 -0.88 -17.44
CA PRO A 38 10.23 -1.63 -18.35
C PRO A 38 11.53 -0.91 -18.64
N GLN A 39 12.57 -1.68 -18.97
CA GLN A 39 13.88 -1.10 -19.28
C GLN A 39 13.79 -0.11 -20.45
N GLY A 40 14.44 1.05 -20.32
CA GLY A 40 14.39 2.12 -21.30
C GLY A 40 13.13 2.98 -21.32
N VAL A 41 12.13 2.65 -20.49
CA VAL A 41 10.89 3.43 -20.38
C VAL A 41 10.94 4.31 -19.13
N THR A 42 10.66 5.61 -19.29
CA THR A 42 10.54 6.51 -18.14
C THR A 42 9.24 6.26 -17.37
N LYS A 43 9.21 6.56 -16.07
CA LYS A 43 7.99 6.47 -15.25
C LYS A 43 6.84 7.29 -15.84
N ALA A 44 7.14 8.50 -16.33
CA ALA A 44 6.13 9.38 -16.91
C ALA A 44 5.53 8.79 -18.20
N ALA A 45 6.37 8.23 -19.08
CA ALA A 45 5.92 7.58 -20.30
C ALA A 45 5.08 6.34 -19.99
N PHE A 46 5.50 5.53 -19.03
CA PHE A 46 4.78 4.33 -18.60
C PHE A 46 3.39 4.68 -18.06
N LEU A 47 3.28 5.64 -17.11
CA LEU A 47 2.01 6.05 -16.52
C LEU A 47 1.10 6.78 -17.51
N LYS A 48 1.66 7.38 -18.56
CA LYS A 48 0.85 7.95 -19.65
C LYS A 48 0.22 6.85 -20.51
N ALA A 49 0.95 5.77 -20.75
CA ALA A 49 0.45 4.63 -21.53
C ALA A 49 -0.52 3.74 -20.72
N GLU A 50 -0.25 3.56 -19.44
CA GLU A 50 -1.04 2.75 -18.52
C GLU A 50 -1.40 3.58 -17.26
N PRO A 51 -2.40 4.47 -17.31
CA PRO A 51 -2.72 5.39 -16.21
C PRO A 51 -3.08 4.69 -14.90
N ASP A 52 -3.72 3.53 -14.98
CA ASP A 52 -4.20 2.78 -13.81
C ASP A 52 -3.17 1.79 -13.26
N ALA A 53 -2.00 1.68 -13.91
CA ALA A 53 -1.00 0.66 -13.55
C ALA A 53 -0.51 0.84 -12.10
N ALA A 54 -0.28 2.06 -11.65
CA ALA A 54 0.19 2.32 -10.29
C ALA A 54 -0.82 1.86 -9.24
N GLU A 55 -2.11 2.08 -9.48
CA GLU A 55 -3.18 1.65 -8.58
C GLU A 55 -3.33 0.12 -8.60
N ARG A 56 -3.36 -0.49 -9.76
CA ARG A 56 -3.42 -1.96 -9.90
C ARG A 56 -2.26 -2.64 -9.20
N ILE A 57 -1.03 -2.14 -9.39
CA ILE A 57 0.17 -2.66 -8.72
C ILE A 57 0.03 -2.53 -7.19
N ARG A 58 -0.40 -1.37 -6.71
CA ARG A 58 -0.62 -1.15 -5.28
C ARG A 58 -1.64 -2.13 -4.70
N MET A 59 -2.76 -2.34 -5.39
CA MET A 59 -3.82 -3.25 -4.95
C MET A 59 -3.31 -4.69 -4.82
N VAL A 60 -2.66 -5.25 -5.84
CA VAL A 60 -2.18 -6.64 -5.79
C VAL A 60 -1.11 -6.86 -4.71
N ILE A 61 -0.29 -5.84 -4.43
CA ILE A 61 0.68 -5.90 -3.33
C ILE A 61 -0.03 -5.83 -1.97
N ASN A 62 -1.03 -4.97 -1.82
CA ASN A 62 -1.81 -4.86 -0.58
C ASN A 62 -2.62 -6.14 -0.32
N ASP A 63 -3.25 -6.71 -1.35
CA ASP A 63 -3.98 -7.97 -1.26
C ASP A 63 -3.08 -9.10 -0.76
N ALA A 64 -1.93 -9.28 -1.40
CA ALA A 64 -0.93 -10.25 -0.95
C ALA A 64 -0.43 -9.95 0.48
N THR A 65 -0.23 -8.68 0.82
CA THR A 65 0.20 -8.29 2.17
C THR A 65 -0.80 -8.75 3.23
N VAL A 66 -2.08 -8.55 2.98
CA VAL A 66 -3.15 -8.97 3.91
C VAL A 66 -3.29 -10.48 3.95
N GLU A 67 -3.20 -11.16 2.80
CA GLU A 67 -3.24 -12.62 2.71
C GLU A 67 -2.12 -13.27 3.55
N PHE A 68 -0.94 -12.69 3.54
CA PHE A 68 0.20 -13.13 4.36
C PHE A 68 0.16 -12.61 5.81
N GLY A 69 -0.93 -11.96 6.24
CA GLY A 69 -1.10 -11.45 7.61
C GLY A 69 -0.25 -10.22 7.93
N GLY A 70 0.26 -9.53 6.90
CA GLY A 70 1.10 -8.35 7.03
C GLY A 70 0.33 -7.03 7.20
N SER A 71 1.06 -5.93 7.27
CA SER A 71 0.53 -4.58 7.35
C SER A 71 0.79 -3.81 6.05
N ILE A 72 -0.25 -3.20 5.48
CA ILE A 72 -0.15 -2.31 4.31
C ILE A 72 0.60 -1.01 4.59
N SER A 73 0.98 -0.77 5.84
CA SER A 73 1.71 0.41 6.28
C SER A 73 2.71 0.05 7.36
N ALA A 74 3.88 -0.46 6.95
CA ALA A 74 4.91 -0.97 7.86
C ALA A 74 5.66 0.14 8.61
N GLU A 75 5.99 1.27 7.95
CA GLU A 75 6.80 2.35 8.53
C GLU A 75 6.11 3.72 8.49
N HIS A 76 5.60 4.11 7.33
CA HIS A 76 5.20 5.48 7.04
C HIS A 76 3.80 5.87 7.54
N GLY A 77 3.06 4.94 8.12
CA GLY A 77 1.68 5.15 8.53
C GLY A 77 0.71 5.38 7.35
N ILE A 78 -0.51 5.72 7.66
CA ILE A 78 -1.59 5.91 6.68
C ILE A 78 -1.59 7.35 6.14
N GLY A 79 -1.44 8.33 7.02
CA GLY A 79 -1.51 9.74 6.67
C GLY A 79 -2.81 10.10 5.97
N ARG A 80 -2.71 10.95 4.91
CA ARG A 80 -3.84 11.31 4.05
C ARG A 80 -3.90 10.50 2.76
N LEU A 81 -2.78 9.90 2.35
CA LEU A 81 -2.64 9.25 1.05
C LEU A 81 -3.21 7.84 1.01
N LYS A 82 -3.17 7.12 2.13
CA LYS A 82 -3.59 5.72 2.23
C LYS A 82 -4.94 5.53 2.93
N THR A 83 -5.76 6.56 3.06
CA THR A 83 -7.04 6.48 3.75
C THR A 83 -8.01 5.52 3.09
N GLN A 84 -8.00 5.44 1.74
CA GLN A 84 -8.80 4.47 1.00
C GLN A 84 -8.32 3.04 1.23
N ASP A 85 -7.00 2.82 1.26
CA ASP A 85 -6.42 1.51 1.57
C ASP A 85 -6.80 1.08 3.00
N LEU A 86 -6.76 2.01 3.97
CA LEU A 86 -7.22 1.71 5.33
C LEU A 86 -8.69 1.27 5.35
N GLU A 87 -9.55 1.95 4.60
CA GLU A 87 -10.96 1.59 4.51
C GLU A 87 -11.18 0.22 3.87
N ALA A 88 -10.39 -0.14 2.87
CA ALA A 88 -10.50 -1.42 2.16
C ALA A 88 -9.95 -2.60 2.98
N TYR A 89 -8.82 -2.41 3.67
CA TYR A 89 -8.06 -3.53 4.26
C TYR A 89 -8.17 -3.65 5.78
N VAL A 90 -8.63 -2.61 6.48
CA VAL A 90 -8.79 -2.68 7.95
C VAL A 90 -10.18 -3.12 8.35
N SER A 91 -10.26 -4.04 9.31
CA SER A 91 -11.54 -4.57 9.77
C SER A 91 -12.48 -3.46 10.26
N PRO A 92 -13.81 -3.62 10.08
CA PRO A 92 -14.80 -2.65 10.57
C PRO A 92 -14.70 -2.39 12.08
N VAL A 93 -14.28 -3.39 12.85
CA VAL A 93 -14.09 -3.24 14.31
C VAL A 93 -12.95 -2.28 14.61
N LYS A 94 -11.78 -2.46 13.99
CA LYS A 94 -10.65 -1.54 14.13
C LYS A 94 -11.02 -0.12 13.68
N ARG A 95 -11.72 0.02 12.54
CA ARG A 95 -12.16 1.35 12.08
C ARG A 95 -13.08 2.05 13.08
N ARG A 96 -14.03 1.34 13.69
CA ARG A 96 -14.87 1.89 14.76
C ARG A 96 -14.05 2.34 15.96
N ALA A 97 -13.07 1.55 16.38
CA ALA A 97 -12.17 1.90 17.47
C ALA A 97 -11.37 3.18 17.15
N PHE A 98 -10.80 3.28 15.96
CA PHE A 98 -10.08 4.48 15.52
C PHE A 98 -10.97 5.73 15.53
N LYS A 99 -12.20 5.62 15.02
CA LYS A 99 -13.17 6.72 15.05
C LYS A 99 -13.56 7.13 16.48
N ALA A 100 -13.77 6.16 17.35
CA ALA A 100 -14.11 6.42 18.74
C ALA A 100 -12.95 7.15 19.47
N ILE A 101 -11.71 6.71 19.29
CA ILE A 101 -10.52 7.36 19.84
C ILE A 101 -10.40 8.78 19.30
N LYS A 102 -10.51 8.95 17.98
CA LYS A 102 -10.44 10.27 17.35
C LYS A 102 -11.49 11.22 17.89
N SER A 103 -12.75 10.78 17.99
CA SER A 103 -13.83 11.63 18.49
C SER A 103 -13.69 11.98 19.97
N ALA A 104 -13.13 11.07 20.77
CA ALA A 104 -12.89 11.33 22.19
C ALA A 104 -11.78 12.35 22.44
N LEU A 105 -10.70 12.29 21.63
CA LEU A 105 -9.52 13.16 21.81
C LEU A 105 -9.60 14.47 21.01
N ASP A 106 -10.33 14.47 19.92
CA ASP A 106 -10.45 15.62 19.02
C ASP A 106 -11.89 15.78 18.51
N PRO A 107 -12.83 16.13 19.43
CA PRO A 107 -14.25 16.23 19.09
C PRO A 107 -14.56 17.30 18.04
N ASN A 108 -13.71 18.31 17.92
CA ASN A 108 -13.85 19.40 16.96
C ASN A 108 -13.12 19.14 15.62
N ASN A 109 -12.44 17.97 15.50
CA ASN A 109 -11.68 17.58 14.31
C ASN A 109 -10.67 18.64 13.81
N ILE A 110 -9.97 19.28 14.74
CA ILE A 110 -8.94 20.29 14.44
C ILE A 110 -7.54 19.70 14.29
N MET A 111 -7.30 18.49 14.81
CA MET A 111 -6.01 17.82 14.77
C MET A 111 -5.91 16.96 13.51
N ASN A 112 -5.08 17.38 12.55
CA ASN A 112 -4.84 16.66 11.30
C ASN A 112 -6.13 16.18 10.59
N PRO A 113 -7.07 17.07 10.25
CA PRO A 113 -8.31 16.68 9.61
C PRO A 113 -8.04 15.93 8.27
N GLY A 114 -8.75 14.83 8.04
CA GLY A 114 -8.59 13.99 6.85
C GLY A 114 -7.34 13.09 6.85
N ALA A 115 -6.57 13.04 7.93
CA ALA A 115 -5.51 12.07 8.12
C ALA A 115 -6.06 10.81 8.82
N VAL A 116 -5.65 9.64 8.35
CA VAL A 116 -6.06 8.30 8.83
C VAL A 116 -7.54 8.02 8.61
N LEU A 117 -8.41 8.89 9.05
CA LEU A 117 -9.86 8.76 8.96
C LEU A 117 -10.45 9.89 8.10
N ARG A 118 -11.45 9.52 7.27
CA ARG A 118 -12.28 10.45 6.51
C ARG A 118 -13.61 10.65 7.21
#